data_78d2c5bf4d378ba3fcee1558ea96a23b
#
_entry.id   78d2c5bf4d378ba3fcee1558ea96a23b
#
_cell.length_a   1.000
_cell.length_b   1.000
_cell.length_c   1.000
_cell.angle_alpha   90.00
_cell.angle_beta   90.00
_cell.angle_gamma   90.00
#
_symmetry.space_group_name_H-M   'P 1'
#
loop_
_entity.id
_entity.type
_entity.pdbx_description
1 polymer ?
#
loop_
_entity_poly.entity_id
_entity_poly.type
_entity_poly.pdbx_seq_one_letter_code
_entity_poly.pdbx_strand_id
1 'polypeptide(L)'
;AQRDVIGPVSARWSPYRFLNQGVELEKLAVCFEAAGWAASSFNEQPWRWILARKEDEEEFSRMLGCLLEANQSWAANAGALVLTAYRKTFSRNEHPNRVALHDLGQASAHLALQANAVGLQVHQMGGVNLSQIRTEYQIPEPFEPATAIAIGYPDQNEPVSESERALRDREVAARTRKPISETVFRRTWQNAVGWK
;
A
#
# COMPACT_ATOMS: atom_id res chain seq x y z
N ALA A 1 -9.97 15.15 -10.26
CA ALA A 1 -8.74 15.61 -10.92
C ALA A 1 -9.06 16.82 -11.80
N GLN A 2 -8.11 17.77 -11.92
CA GLN A 2 -8.25 18.94 -12.81
C GLN A 2 -8.02 18.58 -14.29
N ARG A 3 -7.51 17.39 -14.55
CA ARG A 3 -7.20 16.87 -15.89
C ARG A 3 -7.81 15.47 -16.01
N ASP A 4 -7.89 14.98 -17.26
CA ASP A 4 -8.44 13.65 -17.55
C ASP A 4 -7.44 12.56 -17.11
N VAL A 5 -7.62 12.08 -15.88
CA VAL A 5 -6.83 11.01 -15.28
C VAL A 5 -7.67 9.73 -15.30
N ILE A 6 -7.07 8.61 -15.74
CA ILE A 6 -7.77 7.33 -15.84
C ILE A 6 -8.48 6.94 -14.53
N GLY A 7 -9.65 6.32 -14.68
CA GLY A 7 -10.57 6.01 -13.58
C GLY A 7 -9.92 5.37 -12.35
N PRO A 8 -9.18 4.25 -12.47
CA PRO A 8 -8.54 3.60 -11.30
C PRO A 8 -7.60 4.51 -10.52
N VAL A 9 -6.88 5.41 -11.20
CA VAL A 9 -5.97 6.37 -10.53
C VAL A 9 -6.75 7.42 -9.74
N SER A 10 -7.80 7.99 -10.35
CA SER A 10 -8.60 9.05 -9.72
C SER A 10 -9.59 8.53 -8.67
N ALA A 11 -10.10 7.30 -8.83
CA ALA A 11 -11.05 6.68 -7.92
C ALA A 11 -10.40 6.07 -6.67
N ARG A 12 -9.13 5.62 -6.78
CA ARG A 12 -8.41 5.01 -5.66
C ARG A 12 -8.24 6.00 -4.49
N TRP A 13 -8.56 5.55 -3.27
CA TRP A 13 -8.23 6.26 -2.03
C TRP A 13 -7.70 5.29 -0.97
N SER A 14 -7.33 5.78 0.18
CA SER A 14 -6.86 5.00 1.32
C SER A 14 -7.91 5.05 2.42
N PRO A 15 -8.84 4.08 2.49
CA PRO A 15 -9.86 4.05 3.51
C PRO A 15 -9.25 3.77 4.89
N TYR A 16 -9.86 4.31 5.92
CA TYR A 16 -9.70 3.90 7.32
C TYR A 16 -10.85 2.99 7.76
N ARG A 17 -11.94 2.93 6.97
CA ARG A 17 -13.11 2.12 7.26
C ARG A 17 -13.24 1.02 6.24
N PHE A 18 -13.22 -0.22 6.71
CA PHE A 18 -13.44 -1.42 5.92
C PHE A 18 -14.66 -2.17 6.44
N LEU A 19 -15.38 -2.83 5.54
CA LEU A 19 -16.36 -3.85 5.93
C LEU A 19 -15.59 -4.98 6.60
N ASN A 20 -15.99 -5.35 7.82
CA ASN A 20 -15.33 -6.40 8.60
C ASN A 20 -15.59 -7.79 8.00
N GLN A 21 -15.08 -8.04 6.79
CA GLN A 21 -15.26 -9.29 6.04
C GLN A 21 -13.99 -9.65 5.27
N GLY A 22 -13.84 -10.95 4.97
CA GLY A 22 -12.72 -11.45 4.18
C GLY A 22 -12.76 -10.97 2.72
N VAL A 23 -11.65 -11.18 2.03
CA VAL A 23 -11.48 -10.94 0.59
C VAL A 23 -11.20 -12.26 -0.10
N GLU A 24 -11.86 -12.49 -1.23
CA GLU A 24 -11.69 -13.68 -2.05
C GLU A 24 -10.24 -13.81 -2.53
N LEU A 25 -9.71 -15.03 -2.44
CA LEU A 25 -8.31 -15.31 -2.78
C LEU A 25 -7.98 -14.93 -4.23
N GLU A 26 -8.92 -15.13 -5.14
CA GLU A 26 -8.78 -14.79 -6.56
C GLU A 26 -8.61 -13.28 -6.78
N LYS A 27 -9.32 -12.45 -6.01
CA LYS A 27 -9.15 -10.99 -6.07
C LYS A 27 -7.80 -10.54 -5.51
N LEU A 28 -7.33 -11.19 -4.45
CA LEU A 28 -5.98 -10.94 -3.93
C LEU A 28 -4.92 -11.38 -4.95
N ALA A 29 -5.09 -12.57 -5.54
CA ALA A 29 -4.15 -13.10 -6.54
C ALA A 29 -3.96 -12.16 -7.72
N VAL A 30 -5.06 -11.64 -8.30
CA VAL A 30 -4.97 -10.71 -9.44
C VAL A 30 -4.33 -9.37 -9.05
N CYS A 31 -4.48 -8.93 -7.79
CA CYS A 31 -3.81 -7.73 -7.29
C CYS A 31 -2.29 -7.94 -7.20
N PHE A 32 -1.82 -9.09 -6.71
CA PHE A 32 -0.40 -9.41 -6.67
C PHE A 32 0.18 -9.66 -8.05
N GLU A 33 -0.58 -10.26 -8.96
CA GLU A 33 -0.18 -10.40 -10.36
C GLU A 33 0.03 -9.03 -11.00
N ALA A 34 -0.88 -8.08 -10.81
CA ALA A 34 -0.74 -6.72 -11.29
C ALA A 34 0.50 -6.01 -10.69
N ALA A 35 0.81 -6.26 -9.40
CA ALA A 35 2.03 -5.77 -8.78
C ALA A 35 3.28 -6.30 -9.48
N GLY A 36 3.28 -7.56 -9.93
CA GLY A 36 4.36 -8.19 -10.67
C GLY A 36 4.66 -7.55 -12.03
N TRP A 37 3.70 -6.82 -12.62
CA TRP A 37 3.88 -6.08 -13.87
C TRP A 37 4.54 -4.70 -13.70
N ALA A 38 4.88 -4.31 -12.48
CA ALA A 38 5.60 -3.08 -12.27
C ALA A 38 7.02 -3.15 -12.86
N ALA A 39 7.48 -2.03 -13.40
CA ALA A 39 8.86 -1.94 -13.85
C ALA A 39 9.83 -2.01 -12.66
N SER A 40 11.00 -2.61 -12.86
CA SER A 40 12.08 -2.61 -11.89
C SER A 40 13.45 -2.55 -12.56
N SER A 41 14.44 -2.08 -11.83
CA SER A 41 15.81 -1.98 -12.34
C SER A 41 16.31 -3.36 -12.76
N PHE A 42 16.71 -3.50 -14.02
CA PHE A 42 17.13 -4.77 -14.64
C PHE A 42 16.12 -5.92 -14.50
N ASN A 43 14.84 -5.60 -14.35
CA ASN A 43 13.78 -6.57 -14.08
C ASN A 43 14.05 -7.43 -12.82
N GLU A 44 14.69 -6.84 -11.82
CA GLU A 44 15.09 -7.54 -10.58
C GLU A 44 13.88 -8.00 -9.76
N GLN A 45 12.75 -7.29 -9.82
CA GLN A 45 11.52 -7.59 -9.08
C GLN A 45 11.82 -7.82 -7.58
N PRO A 46 12.39 -6.80 -6.89
CA PRO A 46 12.97 -6.97 -5.55
C PRO A 46 11.91 -7.15 -4.46
N TRP A 47 10.66 -6.92 -4.75
CA TRP A 47 9.54 -6.97 -3.79
C TRP A 47 9.23 -8.38 -3.31
N ARG A 48 8.83 -8.47 -2.04
CA ARG A 48 8.27 -9.65 -1.40
C ARG A 48 7.07 -9.25 -0.56
N TRP A 49 6.10 -10.15 -0.48
CA TRP A 49 4.83 -9.94 0.20
C TRP A 49 4.59 -11.07 1.18
N ILE A 50 4.17 -10.72 2.41
CA ILE A 50 3.66 -11.69 3.38
C ILE A 50 2.20 -11.33 3.57
N LEU A 51 1.31 -12.26 3.31
CA LEU A 51 -0.13 -12.07 3.31
C LEU A 51 -0.76 -12.75 4.54
N ALA A 52 -1.57 -12.01 5.29
CA ALA A 52 -2.47 -12.54 6.29
C ALA A 52 -3.91 -12.25 5.88
N ARG A 53 -4.74 -13.28 5.80
CA ARG A 53 -6.15 -13.17 5.46
C ARG A 53 -7.00 -13.15 6.71
N LYS A 54 -8.14 -12.47 6.65
CA LYS A 54 -9.07 -12.34 7.78
C LYS A 54 -9.56 -13.69 8.32
N GLU A 55 -9.69 -14.68 7.43
CA GLU A 55 -10.15 -16.02 7.77
C GLU A 55 -9.11 -16.84 8.56
N ASP A 56 -7.85 -16.45 8.50
CA ASP A 56 -6.79 -16.98 9.35
C ASP A 56 -6.59 -16.01 10.53
N GLU A 57 -7.43 -16.14 11.55
CA GLU A 57 -7.48 -15.22 12.69
C GLU A 57 -6.15 -15.13 13.46
N GLU A 58 -5.43 -16.24 13.58
CA GLU A 58 -4.14 -16.30 14.28
C GLU A 58 -3.09 -15.47 13.52
N GLU A 59 -2.94 -15.73 12.22
CA GLU A 59 -1.97 -15.04 11.37
C GLU A 59 -2.34 -13.56 11.20
N PHE A 60 -3.63 -13.26 11.02
CA PHE A 60 -4.12 -11.89 10.90
C PHE A 60 -3.83 -11.08 12.18
N SER A 61 -4.09 -11.64 13.36
CA SER A 61 -3.82 -11.00 14.65
C SER A 61 -2.32 -10.80 14.88
N ARG A 62 -1.50 -11.78 14.51
CA ARG A 62 -0.04 -11.69 14.58
C ARG A 62 0.48 -10.55 13.72
N MET A 63 0.01 -10.44 12.48
CA MET A 63 0.39 -9.36 11.56
C MET A 63 -0.12 -7.99 12.03
N LEU A 64 -1.34 -7.92 12.53
CA LEU A 64 -1.92 -6.71 13.10
C LEU A 64 -1.07 -6.18 14.26
N GLY A 65 -0.55 -7.08 15.11
CA GLY A 65 0.36 -6.74 16.22
C GLY A 65 1.71 -6.13 15.77
N CYS A 66 2.11 -6.31 14.52
CA CYS A 66 3.30 -5.68 13.94
C CYS A 66 3.07 -4.22 13.50
N LEU A 67 1.83 -3.75 13.46
CA LEU A 67 1.51 -2.36 13.15
C LEU A 67 1.68 -1.48 14.40
N LEU A 68 1.93 -0.19 14.22
CA LEU A 68 1.83 0.76 15.32
C LEU A 68 0.38 0.88 15.78
N GLU A 69 0.15 1.11 17.09
CA GLU A 69 -1.16 1.13 17.74
C GLU A 69 -2.18 2.01 17.00
N ALA A 70 -1.76 3.18 16.51
CA ALA A 70 -2.61 4.08 15.74
C ALA A 70 -3.19 3.48 14.45
N ASN A 71 -2.58 2.40 13.92
CA ASN A 71 -3.06 1.69 12.74
C ASN A 71 -3.86 0.44 13.11
N GLN A 72 -3.58 -0.19 14.24
CA GLN A 72 -4.22 -1.46 14.63
C GLN A 72 -5.74 -1.31 14.73
N SER A 73 -6.22 -0.24 15.35
CA SER A 73 -7.64 -0.04 15.67
C SER A 73 -8.56 -0.07 14.43
N TRP A 74 -8.12 0.52 13.32
CA TRP A 74 -8.91 0.57 12.08
C TRP A 74 -8.53 -0.55 11.10
N ALA A 75 -7.25 -0.97 11.06
CA ALA A 75 -6.78 -2.03 10.17
C ALA A 75 -7.33 -3.41 10.58
N ALA A 76 -7.76 -3.58 11.84
CA ALA A 76 -8.44 -4.78 12.33
C ALA A 76 -9.69 -5.15 11.51
N ASN A 77 -10.34 -4.19 10.85
CA ASN A 77 -11.51 -4.43 10.00
C ASN A 77 -11.17 -4.71 8.53
N ALA A 78 -9.90 -4.68 8.13
CA ALA A 78 -9.49 -5.04 6.78
C ALA A 78 -9.76 -6.53 6.50
N GLY A 79 -9.98 -6.87 5.24
CA GLY A 79 -10.18 -8.26 4.82
C GLY A 79 -8.87 -9.03 4.65
N ALA A 80 -7.76 -8.33 4.47
CA ALA A 80 -6.41 -8.88 4.45
C ALA A 80 -5.39 -7.81 4.87
N LEU A 81 -4.29 -8.26 5.45
CA LEU A 81 -3.10 -7.47 5.74
C LEU A 81 -1.92 -8.03 4.95
N VAL A 82 -1.04 -7.15 4.51
CA VAL A 82 0.19 -7.53 3.79
C VAL A 82 1.36 -6.77 4.38
N LEU A 83 2.41 -7.48 4.76
CA LEU A 83 3.71 -6.88 5.01
C LEU A 83 4.53 -6.88 3.73
N THR A 84 5.24 -5.79 3.49
CA THR A 84 6.09 -5.64 2.32
C THR A 84 7.55 -5.72 2.72
N ALA A 85 8.35 -6.38 1.89
CA ALA A 85 9.80 -6.38 2.01
C ALA A 85 10.44 -6.26 0.62
N TYR A 86 11.70 -5.87 0.59
CA TYR A 86 12.46 -5.77 -0.65
C TYR A 86 13.88 -6.29 -0.48
N ARG A 87 14.45 -6.84 -1.56
CA ARG A 87 15.84 -7.24 -1.62
C ARG A 87 16.73 -6.00 -1.84
N LYS A 88 17.70 -5.81 -0.95
CA LYS A 88 18.63 -4.66 -1.00
C LYS A 88 19.70 -4.76 -2.09
N THR A 89 19.91 -5.95 -2.64
CA THR A 89 20.95 -6.25 -3.62
C THR A 89 20.38 -6.85 -4.89
N PHE A 90 21.09 -6.75 -6.00
CA PHE A 90 20.75 -7.46 -7.23
C PHE A 90 21.07 -8.97 -7.07
N SER A 91 20.12 -9.84 -7.42
CA SER A 91 20.29 -11.30 -7.31
C SER A 91 21.43 -11.85 -8.17
N ARG A 92 21.73 -11.19 -9.28
CA ARG A 92 22.75 -11.62 -10.26
C ARG A 92 24.20 -11.43 -9.78
N ASN A 93 24.48 -10.51 -8.84
CA ASN A 93 25.86 -10.15 -8.47
C ASN A 93 26.02 -9.61 -7.05
N GLU A 94 24.96 -9.61 -6.25
CA GLU A 94 24.89 -9.12 -4.86
C GLU A 94 25.29 -7.62 -4.68
N HIS A 95 25.44 -6.86 -5.76
CA HIS A 95 25.70 -5.42 -5.64
C HIS A 95 24.46 -4.67 -5.10
N PRO A 96 24.65 -3.59 -4.33
CA PRO A 96 23.55 -2.80 -3.79
C PRO A 96 22.58 -2.32 -4.86
N ASN A 97 21.30 -2.57 -4.66
CA ASN A 97 20.21 -2.05 -5.49
C ASN A 97 19.58 -0.82 -4.81
N ARG A 98 20.13 0.36 -5.04
CA ARG A 98 19.68 1.61 -4.41
C ARG A 98 18.25 2.03 -4.80
N VAL A 99 17.67 1.41 -5.82
CA VAL A 99 16.29 1.72 -6.28
C VAL A 99 15.27 0.65 -5.91
N ALA A 100 15.67 -0.38 -5.15
CA ALA A 100 14.78 -1.48 -4.78
C ALA A 100 13.50 -1.02 -4.04
N LEU A 101 13.62 -0.03 -3.15
CA LEU A 101 12.46 0.55 -2.45
C LEU A 101 11.56 1.37 -3.40
N HIS A 102 12.14 2.05 -4.39
CA HIS A 102 11.38 2.73 -5.45
C HIS A 102 10.58 1.72 -6.28
N ASP A 103 11.20 0.60 -6.66
CA ASP A 103 10.56 -0.47 -7.43
C ASP A 103 9.43 -1.13 -6.64
N LEU A 104 9.63 -1.39 -5.32
CA LEU A 104 8.56 -1.85 -4.42
C LEU A 104 7.39 -0.87 -4.39
N GLY A 105 7.66 0.45 -4.34
CA GLY A 105 6.62 1.48 -4.38
C GLY A 105 5.80 1.44 -5.67
N GLN A 106 6.43 1.20 -6.83
CA GLN A 106 5.72 1.01 -8.10
C GLN A 106 4.83 -0.24 -8.08
N ALA A 107 5.35 -1.37 -7.59
CA ALA A 107 4.60 -2.61 -7.47
C ALA A 107 3.39 -2.44 -6.52
N SER A 108 3.58 -1.76 -5.39
CA SER A 108 2.50 -1.42 -4.46
C SER A 108 1.44 -0.51 -5.09
N ALA A 109 1.85 0.41 -5.97
CA ALA A 109 0.91 1.26 -6.71
C ALA A 109 0.07 0.45 -7.71
N HIS A 110 0.68 -0.49 -8.46
CA HIS A 110 -0.04 -1.38 -9.38
C HIS A 110 -1.06 -2.25 -8.63
N LEU A 111 -0.64 -2.85 -7.50
CA LEU A 111 -1.54 -3.58 -6.60
C LEU A 111 -2.76 -2.72 -6.22
N ALA A 112 -2.52 -1.47 -5.79
CA ALA A 112 -3.59 -0.57 -5.35
C ALA A 112 -4.55 -0.18 -6.49
N LEU A 113 -4.05 0.00 -7.71
CA LEU A 113 -4.87 0.29 -8.88
C LEU A 113 -5.73 -0.91 -9.27
N GLN A 114 -5.15 -2.12 -9.25
CA GLN A 114 -5.88 -3.35 -9.54
C GLN A 114 -6.93 -3.64 -8.46
N ALA A 115 -6.61 -3.44 -7.19
CA ALA A 115 -7.58 -3.58 -6.10
C ALA A 115 -8.80 -2.69 -6.34
N ASN A 116 -8.59 -1.41 -6.71
CA ASN A 116 -9.69 -0.52 -7.06
C ASN A 116 -10.52 -1.04 -8.24
N ALA A 117 -9.88 -1.60 -9.27
CA ALA A 117 -10.57 -2.12 -10.45
C ALA A 117 -11.46 -3.34 -10.15
N VAL A 118 -11.16 -4.11 -9.09
CA VAL A 118 -11.96 -5.27 -8.65
C VAL A 118 -12.87 -4.98 -7.45
N GLY A 119 -13.10 -3.69 -7.15
CA GLY A 119 -14.03 -3.25 -6.10
C GLY A 119 -13.45 -3.24 -4.68
N LEU A 120 -12.14 -3.43 -4.54
CA LEU A 120 -11.41 -3.31 -3.28
C LEU A 120 -10.76 -1.93 -3.16
N GLN A 121 -10.29 -1.61 -1.95
CA GLN A 121 -9.39 -0.50 -1.71
C GLN A 121 -8.22 -0.95 -0.85
N VAL A 122 -7.14 -0.19 -0.91
CA VAL A 122 -5.96 -0.44 -0.10
C VAL A 122 -5.53 0.80 0.66
N HIS A 123 -5.02 0.60 1.88
CA HIS A 123 -4.36 1.63 2.67
C HIS A 123 -2.93 1.18 2.98
N GLN A 124 -1.95 1.88 2.43
CA GLN A 124 -0.54 1.62 2.67
C GLN A 124 -0.08 2.39 3.92
N MET A 125 0.66 1.70 4.81
CA MET A 125 1.06 2.21 6.12
C MET A 125 2.57 2.15 6.30
N GLY A 126 3.19 3.29 6.61
CA GLY A 126 4.58 3.34 7.12
C GLY A 126 4.68 3.10 8.63
N GLY A 127 3.55 3.14 9.34
CA GLY A 127 3.50 2.94 10.80
C GLY A 127 3.53 1.46 11.19
N VAL A 128 4.72 0.87 11.14
CA VAL A 128 5.00 -0.55 11.43
C VAL A 128 6.24 -0.69 12.32
N ASN A 129 6.34 -1.78 13.08
CA ASN A 129 7.52 -2.13 13.84
C ASN A 129 8.44 -3.04 13.00
N LEU A 130 9.40 -2.44 12.30
CA LEU A 130 10.28 -3.15 11.36
C LEU A 130 11.12 -4.25 12.04
N SER A 131 11.60 -4.03 13.26
CA SER A 131 12.39 -5.02 13.99
C SER A 131 11.53 -6.22 14.42
N GLN A 132 10.32 -5.98 14.87
CA GLN A 132 9.36 -7.02 15.20
C GLN A 132 8.99 -7.83 13.96
N ILE A 133 8.68 -7.18 12.83
CA ILE A 133 8.38 -7.85 11.56
C ILE A 133 9.53 -8.77 11.14
N ARG A 134 10.78 -8.29 11.21
CA ARG A 134 11.95 -9.12 10.87
C ARG A 134 12.03 -10.38 11.73
N THR A 135 11.79 -10.25 13.03
CA THR A 135 11.87 -11.36 13.98
C THR A 135 10.72 -12.33 13.81
N GLU A 136 9.48 -11.83 13.84
CA GLU A 136 8.26 -12.64 13.77
C GLU A 136 8.16 -13.45 12.46
N TYR A 137 8.55 -12.82 11.35
CA TYR A 137 8.48 -13.42 10.00
C TYR A 137 9.81 -13.96 9.52
N GLN A 138 10.83 -13.98 10.37
CA GLN A 138 12.17 -14.54 10.08
C GLN A 138 12.73 -14.05 8.73
N ILE A 139 12.55 -12.74 8.45
CA ILE A 139 12.98 -12.15 7.19
C ILE A 139 14.53 -12.15 7.11
N PRO A 140 15.11 -12.93 6.19
CA PRO A 140 16.57 -13.11 6.12
C PRO A 140 17.24 -11.91 5.41
N GLU A 141 18.55 -11.75 5.62
CA GLU A 141 19.35 -10.96 4.69
C GLU A 141 19.36 -11.61 3.29
N PRO A 142 19.37 -10.86 2.21
CA PRO A 142 19.48 -9.39 2.11
C PRO A 142 18.12 -8.65 2.02
N PHE A 143 17.04 -9.21 2.57
CA PHE A 143 15.72 -8.58 2.51
C PHE A 143 15.51 -7.60 3.68
N GLU A 144 14.78 -6.52 3.39
CA GLU A 144 14.43 -5.49 4.36
C GLU A 144 12.91 -5.30 4.40
N PRO A 145 12.23 -5.44 5.58
CA PRO A 145 10.84 -5.06 5.71
C PRO A 145 10.65 -3.55 5.51
N ALA A 146 9.53 -3.12 4.92
CA ALA A 146 9.33 -1.72 4.56
C ALA A 146 8.03 -1.12 5.09
N THR A 147 6.88 -1.66 4.71
CA THR A 147 5.56 -1.09 5.01
C THR A 147 4.54 -2.19 5.23
N ALA A 148 3.33 -1.82 5.63
CA ALA A 148 2.18 -2.70 5.58
C ALA A 148 1.10 -2.14 4.64
N ILE A 149 0.21 -3.02 4.18
CA ILE A 149 -0.95 -2.68 3.36
C ILE A 149 -2.18 -3.37 3.96
N ALA A 150 -3.22 -2.59 4.24
CA ALA A 150 -4.55 -3.12 4.53
C ALA A 150 -5.34 -3.18 3.22
N ILE A 151 -5.99 -4.31 2.94
CA ILE A 151 -6.79 -4.56 1.74
C ILE A 151 -8.20 -4.99 2.16
N GLY A 152 -9.22 -4.44 1.52
CA GLY A 152 -10.59 -4.85 1.82
C GLY A 152 -11.63 -4.07 1.04
N TYR A 153 -12.88 -4.41 1.29
CA TYR A 153 -14.03 -3.65 0.82
C TYR A 153 -14.18 -2.39 1.67
N PRO A 154 -14.20 -1.20 1.04
CA PRO A 154 -14.38 0.03 1.81
C PRO A 154 -15.78 0.09 2.39
N ASP A 155 -15.90 0.48 3.66
CA ASP A 155 -17.18 0.76 4.28
C ASP A 155 -17.66 2.17 3.91
N GLN A 156 -18.67 2.25 3.05
CA GLN A 156 -19.29 3.48 2.58
C GLN A 156 -20.61 3.81 3.31
N ASN A 157 -20.99 3.00 4.31
CA ASN A 157 -22.17 3.26 5.12
C ASN A 157 -22.00 4.55 5.93
N GLU A 158 -23.14 5.16 6.33
CA GLU A 158 -23.08 6.31 7.24
C GLU A 158 -22.46 5.90 8.58
N PRO A 159 -21.49 6.69 9.10
CA PRO A 159 -20.86 6.41 10.39
C PRO A 159 -21.89 6.41 11.53
N VAL A 160 -21.87 5.37 12.35
CA VAL A 160 -22.80 5.22 13.48
C VAL A 160 -22.21 5.72 14.82
N SER A 161 -20.89 5.93 14.88
CA SER A 161 -20.18 6.40 16.05
C SER A 161 -19.34 7.65 15.77
N GLU A 162 -18.94 8.36 16.83
CA GLU A 162 -18.03 9.50 16.71
C GLU A 162 -16.66 9.10 16.17
N SER A 163 -16.13 7.94 16.59
CA SER A 163 -14.88 7.40 16.09
C SER A 163 -14.94 7.10 14.60
N GLU A 164 -16.02 6.51 14.10
CA GLU A 164 -16.18 6.26 12.66
C GLU A 164 -16.31 7.57 11.86
N ARG A 165 -17.00 8.57 12.39
CA ARG A 165 -17.05 9.91 11.79
C ARG A 165 -15.67 10.52 11.65
N ALA A 166 -14.86 10.45 12.71
CA ALA A 166 -13.49 10.95 12.69
C ALA A 166 -12.62 10.23 11.65
N LEU A 167 -12.77 8.92 11.48
CA LEU A 167 -12.07 8.15 10.42
C LEU A 167 -12.52 8.59 9.03
N ARG A 168 -13.83 8.75 8.79
CA ARG A 168 -14.36 9.21 7.51
C ARG A 168 -13.88 10.62 7.16
N ASP A 169 -13.85 11.53 8.13
CA ASP A 169 -13.36 12.89 7.93
C ASP A 169 -11.89 12.89 7.51
N ARG A 170 -11.06 12.02 8.10
CA ARG A 170 -9.66 11.81 7.68
C ARG A 170 -9.55 11.29 6.25
N GLU A 171 -10.41 10.36 5.83
CA GLU A 171 -10.44 9.84 4.46
C GLU A 171 -10.71 10.95 3.44
N VAL A 172 -11.70 11.82 3.72
CA VAL A 172 -12.07 12.93 2.84
C VAL A 172 -10.97 13.97 2.78
N ALA A 173 -10.41 14.37 3.91
CA ALA A 173 -9.35 15.38 4.01
C ALA A 173 -8.07 14.96 3.27
N ALA A 174 -7.74 13.66 3.28
CA ALA A 174 -6.52 13.13 2.66
C ALA A 174 -6.55 13.12 1.11
N ARG A 175 -7.65 13.50 0.47
CA ARG A 175 -7.78 13.44 -1.01
C ARG A 175 -7.24 14.68 -1.74
N THR A 176 -6.71 15.65 -1.04
CA THR A 176 -6.09 16.83 -1.67
C THR A 176 -4.80 16.46 -2.40
N ARG A 177 -4.50 17.20 -3.47
CA ARG A 177 -3.26 17.07 -4.23
C ARG A 177 -2.64 18.43 -4.46
N LYS A 178 -1.33 18.51 -4.35
CA LYS A 178 -0.59 19.70 -4.74
C LYS A 178 -0.77 19.98 -6.24
N PRO A 179 -0.79 21.26 -6.65
CA PRO A 179 -0.73 21.61 -8.05
C PRO A 179 0.52 21.02 -8.72
N ILE A 180 0.40 20.61 -9.99
CA ILE A 180 1.54 20.04 -10.73
C ILE A 180 2.70 21.03 -10.86
N SER A 181 2.44 22.33 -10.80
CA SER A 181 3.47 23.38 -10.80
C SER A 181 4.39 23.36 -9.58
N GLU A 182 3.97 22.74 -8.48
CA GLU A 182 4.79 22.57 -7.26
C GLU A 182 5.64 21.29 -7.27
N THR A 183 5.41 20.41 -8.24
CA THR A 183 6.04 19.08 -8.28
C THR A 183 6.77 18.78 -9.58
N VAL A 184 6.53 19.57 -10.64
CA VAL A 184 7.17 19.39 -11.94
C VAL A 184 7.88 20.66 -12.36
N PHE A 185 9.19 20.55 -12.52
CA PHE A 185 10.07 21.68 -12.84
C PHE A 185 10.81 21.45 -14.15
N ARG A 186 11.29 22.53 -14.77
CA ARG A 186 12.12 22.52 -15.97
C ARG A 186 13.44 23.24 -15.73
N ARG A 187 14.49 22.80 -16.39
CA ARG A 187 15.87 23.37 -16.36
C ARG A 187 16.51 23.31 -14.97
N THR A 188 15.93 23.96 -13.95
CA THR A 188 16.44 24.00 -12.60
C THR A 188 15.33 23.71 -11.58
N TRP A 189 15.71 23.32 -10.37
CA TRP A 189 14.77 23.09 -9.27
C TRP A 189 13.92 24.34 -9.02
N GLN A 190 12.63 24.17 -8.75
CA GLN A 190 11.60 25.21 -8.54
C GLN A 190 11.31 26.12 -9.76
N ASN A 191 11.89 25.90 -10.93
CA ASN A 191 11.48 26.58 -12.14
C ASN A 191 10.27 25.84 -12.76
N ALA A 192 9.07 26.29 -12.43
CA ALA A 192 7.83 25.64 -12.83
C ALA A 192 7.65 25.58 -14.35
N VAL A 193 7.03 24.48 -14.83
CA VAL A 193 6.56 24.38 -16.20
C VAL A 193 5.28 25.20 -16.37
N GLY A 194 5.21 26.08 -17.39
CA GLY A 194 3.97 26.77 -17.75
C GLY A 194 2.98 25.80 -18.41
N TRP A 195 2.08 25.27 -17.59
CA TRP A 195 1.00 24.40 -18.07
C TRP A 195 -0.14 25.26 -18.58
N LYS A 196 -0.46 25.17 -19.86
CA LYS A 196 -1.66 25.77 -20.45
C LYS A 196 -2.85 24.82 -20.33
#